data_e8efa59632a9ae8193ca3685c343aa6f
#
_entry.id   e8efa59632a9ae8193ca3685c343aa6f
#
_cell.length_a   1.000
_cell.length_b   1.000
_cell.length_c   1.000
_cell.angle_alpha   90.00
_cell.angle_beta   90.00
_cell.angle_gamma   90.00
#
_symmetry.space_group_name_H-M   'P 1'
#
loop_
_entity.id
_entity.type
_entity.pdbx_description
1 polymer ?
#
loop_
_entity_poly.entity_id
_entity_poly.type
_entity_poly.pdbx_seq_one_letter_code
_entity_poly.pdbx_strand_id
1 'polypeptide(L)'
;MKLTSLVLTAIFGFAALSGISMAAKDAGHDHDYRTFHASGEIDYGKIGDSYTADLVMYLAGNQFMVMEDLIKDFHSKHPDIKTVYVETIPPGQILKKQLLQQGEINGQKTSMNPDLFASVNINHLKKLKGEGLMDEHMIYIHNKLELMVAEGNPKRVKGPNDLGRDDLVQSHPNPLTEGIFKFYGSEMLKDLGLYDKVTADKQCKSCWAVEGKTWFTSRHHRETPHRIENGEADVGIVWTTEVVHAKREGRPIDGVAIPAPYNKQEKVGYAIGPMLKGRNQASARQFLAYLATKDAQDIYAGYGFVPASAKELELKPLSEK
;
A
#
# COMPACT_ATOMS: atom_id res chain seq x y z
N MET A 1 -2.14 -66.26 -53.10
CA MET A 1 -3.12 -65.55 -52.28
C MET A 1 -2.36 -64.61 -51.34
N LYS A 2 -2.34 -63.29 -51.57
CA LYS A 2 -1.66 -62.31 -50.77
C LYS A 2 -2.70 -61.62 -49.88
N LEU A 3 -2.56 -61.79 -48.55
CA LEU A 3 -3.33 -61.01 -47.55
C LEU A 3 -2.66 -59.63 -47.40
N THR A 4 -3.37 -58.64 -47.74
CA THR A 4 -3.01 -57.21 -47.43
C THR A 4 -3.58 -56.83 -46.06
N SER A 5 -2.69 -56.56 -45.14
CA SER A 5 -3.03 -56.06 -43.79
C SER A 5 -3.27 -54.55 -43.87
N LEU A 6 -4.46 -54.10 -43.46
CA LEU A 6 -4.86 -52.70 -43.41
C LEU A 6 -4.44 -52.19 -42.02
N VAL A 7 -3.45 -51.29 -41.96
CA VAL A 7 -3.08 -50.59 -40.74
C VAL A 7 -3.94 -49.33 -40.63
N LEU A 8 -4.79 -49.30 -39.60
CA LEU A 8 -5.63 -48.17 -39.26
C LEU A 8 -4.81 -47.23 -38.36
N THR A 9 -4.32 -46.11 -38.90
CA THR A 9 -3.61 -45.09 -38.13
C THR A 9 -4.65 -44.18 -37.48
N ALA A 10 -4.83 -44.32 -36.17
CA ALA A 10 -5.62 -43.39 -35.34
C ALA A 10 -4.82 -42.12 -35.10
N ILE A 11 -5.25 -41.02 -35.73
CA ILE A 11 -4.72 -39.68 -35.49
C ILE A 11 -5.38 -39.18 -34.22
N PHE A 12 -4.67 -39.24 -33.07
CA PHE A 12 -5.04 -38.49 -31.87
C PHE A 12 -4.72 -36.99 -32.13
N GLY A 13 -5.77 -36.21 -32.37
CA GLY A 13 -5.68 -34.79 -32.39
C GLY A 13 -5.44 -34.27 -30.94
N PHE A 14 -4.21 -33.88 -30.67
CA PHE A 14 -3.91 -33.05 -29.52
C PHE A 14 -4.53 -31.66 -29.73
N ALA A 15 -5.70 -31.41 -29.15
CA ALA A 15 -6.18 -30.07 -28.96
C ALA A 15 -5.23 -29.38 -27.97
N ALA A 16 -4.28 -28.62 -28.50
CA ALA A 16 -3.54 -27.68 -27.69
C ALA A 16 -4.54 -26.66 -27.12
N LEU A 17 -4.98 -26.87 -25.89
CA LEU A 17 -5.49 -25.80 -25.06
C LEU A 17 -4.35 -24.80 -24.93
N SER A 18 -4.38 -23.77 -25.78
CA SER A 18 -3.65 -22.53 -25.56
C SER A 18 -4.18 -21.93 -24.25
N GLY A 19 -3.61 -22.40 -23.14
CA GLY A 19 -3.68 -21.70 -21.89
C GLY A 19 -3.14 -20.31 -22.18
N ILE A 20 -4.04 -19.32 -22.21
CA ILE A 20 -3.66 -17.94 -22.05
C ILE A 20 -3.02 -17.89 -20.68
N SER A 21 -1.70 -18.03 -20.63
CA SER A 21 -0.90 -17.57 -19.54
C SER A 21 -1.18 -16.07 -19.47
N MET A 22 -2.13 -15.68 -18.63
CA MET A 22 -2.10 -14.35 -18.05
C MET A 22 -0.80 -14.33 -17.26
N ALA A 23 0.30 -14.00 -17.93
CA ALA A 23 1.47 -13.49 -17.28
C ALA A 23 0.91 -12.45 -16.31
N ALA A 24 1.06 -12.71 -15.01
CA ALA A 24 0.83 -11.72 -14.00
C ALA A 24 1.64 -10.52 -14.47
N LYS A 25 0.98 -9.54 -15.10
CA LYS A 25 1.57 -8.24 -15.36
C LYS A 25 2.16 -7.88 -14.02
N ASP A 26 3.42 -7.54 -14.02
CA ASP A 26 4.12 -7.02 -12.85
C ASP A 26 3.40 -5.70 -12.47
N ALA A 27 2.27 -5.87 -11.79
CA ALA A 27 1.31 -4.82 -11.44
C ALA A 27 1.92 -3.81 -10.44
N GLY A 28 3.22 -3.94 -10.22
CA GLY A 28 3.87 -3.28 -9.13
C GLY A 28 4.27 -1.83 -9.39
N HIS A 29 4.65 -1.46 -10.59
CA HIS A 29 5.18 -0.12 -10.88
C HIS A 29 4.16 0.82 -11.51
N ASP A 30 3.22 0.31 -12.29
CA ASP A 30 2.25 1.13 -13.01
C ASP A 30 1.28 1.85 -12.07
N HIS A 31 0.96 1.24 -10.92
CA HIS A 31 0.06 1.84 -9.92
C HIS A 31 0.71 2.89 -9.02
N ASP A 32 2.02 3.05 -9.05
CA ASP A 32 2.74 4.02 -8.23
C ASP A 32 2.48 5.46 -8.71
N TYR A 33 2.21 5.65 -10.01
CA TYR A 33 2.02 6.93 -10.68
C TYR A 33 0.83 6.84 -11.63
N ARG A 34 -0.26 7.54 -11.31
CA ARG A 34 -1.49 7.50 -12.10
C ARG A 34 -2.08 8.89 -12.28
N THR A 35 -2.58 9.15 -13.49
CA THR A 35 -3.43 10.31 -13.76
C THR A 35 -4.83 9.83 -14.08
N PHE A 36 -5.78 10.22 -13.26
CA PHE A 36 -7.20 9.93 -13.41
C PHE A 36 -7.88 11.08 -14.14
N HIS A 37 -8.64 10.74 -15.17
CA HIS A 37 -9.40 11.69 -15.96
C HIS A 37 -10.88 11.63 -15.58
N ALA A 38 -11.57 12.77 -15.60
CA ALA A 38 -13.02 12.83 -15.37
C ALA A 38 -13.83 12.03 -16.41
N SER A 39 -13.21 11.69 -17.55
CA SER A 39 -13.76 10.76 -18.56
C SER A 39 -13.82 9.30 -18.09
N GLY A 40 -13.10 8.96 -17.01
CA GLY A 40 -12.90 7.59 -16.53
C GLY A 40 -11.63 6.91 -17.07
N GLU A 41 -10.87 7.58 -17.95
CA GLU A 41 -9.56 7.10 -18.38
C GLU A 41 -8.52 7.21 -17.27
N ILE A 42 -7.57 6.27 -17.23
CA ILE A 42 -6.45 6.28 -16.29
C ILE A 42 -5.15 6.13 -17.07
N ASP A 43 -4.28 7.12 -16.94
CA ASP A 43 -2.91 7.05 -17.44
C ASP A 43 -1.98 6.50 -16.35
N TYR A 44 -1.09 5.58 -16.74
CA TYR A 44 -0.11 4.97 -15.86
C TYR A 44 1.30 5.44 -16.20
N GLY A 45 2.11 5.70 -15.17
CA GLY A 45 3.53 6.02 -15.31
C GLY A 45 3.86 7.40 -15.88
N LYS A 46 2.87 8.26 -16.14
CA LYS A 46 3.07 9.61 -16.70
C LYS A 46 3.49 10.62 -15.60
N ILE A 47 4.70 10.49 -15.07
CA ILE A 47 5.22 11.35 -13.97
C ILE A 47 5.18 12.85 -14.34
N GLY A 48 5.31 13.20 -15.62
CA GLY A 48 5.21 14.58 -16.10
C GLY A 48 3.89 15.27 -15.77
N ASP A 49 2.80 14.52 -15.59
CA ASP A 49 1.49 15.08 -15.24
C ASP A 49 1.48 15.72 -13.84
N SER A 50 2.47 15.40 -12.99
CA SER A 50 2.70 16.11 -11.72
C SER A 50 2.92 17.64 -11.87
N TYR A 51 3.19 18.11 -13.08
CA TYR A 51 3.33 19.55 -13.38
C TYR A 51 2.07 20.19 -13.96
N THR A 52 1.11 19.40 -14.46
CA THR A 52 0.02 19.91 -15.31
C THR A 52 -1.38 19.56 -14.81
N ALA A 53 -1.56 18.48 -14.05
CA ALA A 53 -2.86 18.06 -13.56
C ALA A 53 -3.58 19.13 -12.72
N ASP A 54 -4.91 19.12 -12.71
CA ASP A 54 -5.76 20.05 -11.96
C ASP A 54 -5.72 19.83 -10.45
N LEU A 55 -5.30 18.64 -10.02
CA LEU A 55 -4.98 18.28 -8.64
C LEU A 55 -3.81 17.31 -8.62
N VAL A 56 -2.79 17.61 -7.83
CA VAL A 56 -1.58 16.79 -7.68
C VAL A 56 -1.43 16.32 -6.24
N MET A 57 -1.47 15.00 -6.03
CA MET A 57 -1.43 14.38 -4.71
C MET A 57 -0.29 13.39 -4.57
N TYR A 58 0.51 13.55 -3.52
CA TYR A 58 1.55 12.60 -3.13
C TYR A 58 1.12 11.89 -1.84
N LEU A 59 0.81 10.61 -1.95
CA LEU A 59 0.15 9.82 -0.90
C LEU A 59 1.01 8.63 -0.45
N ALA A 60 0.64 8.02 0.67
CA ALA A 60 1.29 6.81 1.16
C ALA A 60 1.02 5.61 0.24
N GLY A 61 2.04 4.77 0.03
CA GLY A 61 2.06 3.72 -0.99
C GLY A 61 0.86 2.76 -0.97
N ASN A 62 0.43 2.33 0.21
CA ASN A 62 -0.70 1.38 0.32
C ASN A 62 -2.07 1.97 -0.03
N GLN A 63 -2.16 3.26 -0.30
CA GLN A 63 -3.41 3.87 -0.77
C GLN A 63 -3.70 3.61 -2.25
N PHE A 64 -2.72 3.05 -3.01
CA PHE A 64 -2.95 2.74 -4.43
C PHE A 64 -4.23 1.91 -4.66
N MET A 65 -4.57 1.05 -3.71
CA MET A 65 -5.69 0.12 -3.78
C MET A 65 -7.07 0.80 -3.91
N VAL A 66 -7.24 1.96 -3.25
CA VAL A 66 -8.53 2.64 -3.12
C VAL A 66 -8.71 3.78 -4.14
N MET A 67 -7.64 4.18 -4.81
CA MET A 67 -7.64 5.42 -5.60
C MET A 67 -8.64 5.42 -6.75
N GLU A 68 -8.86 4.28 -7.42
CA GLU A 68 -9.79 4.23 -8.55
C GLU A 68 -11.22 4.57 -8.13
N ASP A 69 -11.73 3.90 -7.09
CA ASP A 69 -13.08 4.15 -6.59
C ASP A 69 -13.18 5.55 -5.97
N LEU A 70 -12.16 5.97 -5.22
CA LEU A 70 -12.15 7.24 -4.54
C LEU A 70 -12.17 8.43 -5.52
N ILE A 71 -11.30 8.39 -6.54
CA ILE A 71 -11.21 9.49 -7.51
C ILE A 71 -12.40 9.48 -8.46
N LYS A 72 -12.94 8.31 -8.82
CA LYS A 72 -14.18 8.21 -9.60
C LYS A 72 -15.35 8.87 -8.87
N ASP A 73 -15.50 8.60 -7.57
CA ASP A 73 -16.56 9.26 -6.77
C ASP A 73 -16.30 10.76 -6.61
N PHE A 74 -15.04 11.16 -6.37
CA PHE A 74 -14.65 12.56 -6.32
C PHE A 74 -14.98 13.32 -7.62
N HIS A 75 -14.61 12.77 -8.80
CA HIS A 75 -14.93 13.38 -10.09
C HIS A 75 -16.44 13.52 -10.33
N SER A 76 -17.25 12.59 -9.83
CA SER A 76 -18.71 12.67 -9.96
C SER A 76 -19.29 13.88 -9.25
N LYS A 77 -18.65 14.33 -8.17
CA LYS A 77 -19.06 15.45 -7.32
C LYS A 77 -18.36 16.76 -7.68
N HIS A 78 -17.20 16.66 -8.34
CA HIS A 78 -16.35 17.79 -8.74
C HIS A 78 -15.97 17.69 -10.22
N PRO A 79 -16.95 17.78 -11.15
CA PRO A 79 -16.70 17.59 -12.59
C PRO A 79 -15.89 18.71 -13.26
N ASP A 80 -15.63 19.80 -12.57
CA ASP A 80 -14.74 20.89 -12.96
C ASP A 80 -13.26 20.53 -12.88
N ILE A 81 -12.87 19.61 -11.97
CA ILE A 81 -11.52 19.06 -11.87
C ILE A 81 -11.41 17.92 -12.89
N LYS A 82 -10.66 18.15 -13.99
CA LYS A 82 -10.60 17.20 -15.12
C LYS A 82 -9.56 16.12 -14.94
N THR A 83 -8.46 16.43 -14.25
CA THR A 83 -7.31 15.54 -14.10
C THR A 83 -6.82 15.53 -12.66
N VAL A 84 -6.62 14.34 -12.11
CA VAL A 84 -6.06 14.14 -10.77
C VAL A 84 -4.83 13.24 -10.89
N TYR A 85 -3.65 13.79 -10.66
CA TYR A 85 -2.41 13.04 -10.58
C TYR A 85 -2.21 12.51 -9.16
N VAL A 86 -1.98 11.22 -9.03
CA VAL A 86 -1.75 10.55 -7.75
C VAL A 86 -0.44 9.78 -7.80
N GLU A 87 0.41 10.05 -6.84
CA GLU A 87 1.60 9.25 -6.57
C GLU A 87 1.43 8.48 -5.26
N THR A 88 1.63 7.16 -5.29
CA THR A 88 1.46 6.26 -4.15
C THR A 88 2.72 5.43 -3.90
N ILE A 89 3.75 6.08 -3.34
CA ILE A 89 5.02 5.45 -2.96
C ILE A 89 5.34 5.73 -1.48
N PRO A 90 6.40 5.14 -0.89
CA PRO A 90 6.75 5.38 0.50
C PRO A 90 6.94 6.87 0.82
N PRO A 91 6.18 7.47 1.75
CA PRO A 91 6.19 8.91 2.02
C PRO A 91 7.56 9.47 2.42
N GLY A 92 8.40 8.64 3.04
CA GLY A 92 9.77 9.04 3.37
C GLY A 92 10.66 9.23 2.15
N GLN A 93 10.38 8.54 1.04
CA GLN A 93 11.07 8.75 -0.24
C GLN A 93 10.57 10.04 -0.90
N ILE A 94 9.25 10.25 -0.94
CA ILE A 94 8.64 11.49 -1.42
C ILE A 94 9.25 12.69 -0.71
N LEU A 95 9.20 12.67 0.63
CA LEU A 95 9.73 13.76 1.45
C LEU A 95 11.20 14.05 1.14
N LYS A 96 12.03 13.01 1.14
CA LYS A 96 13.48 13.18 1.00
C LYS A 96 13.88 13.58 -0.42
N LYS A 97 13.41 12.81 -1.42
CA LYS A 97 13.92 12.92 -2.80
C LYS A 97 13.20 13.96 -3.63
N GLN A 98 11.88 14.10 -3.42
CA GLN A 98 11.06 14.99 -4.22
C GLN A 98 10.86 16.36 -3.56
N LEU A 99 10.34 16.39 -2.34
CA LEU A 99 9.93 17.66 -1.72
C LEU A 99 11.10 18.47 -1.16
N LEU A 100 12.15 17.82 -0.63
CA LEU A 100 13.24 18.50 0.07
C LEU A 100 14.58 18.51 -0.68
N GLN A 101 14.74 17.77 -1.78
CA GLN A 101 15.99 17.71 -2.53
C GLN A 101 15.81 18.19 -3.97
N GLN A 102 15.73 17.27 -4.92
CA GLN A 102 15.90 17.58 -6.34
C GLN A 102 14.64 17.45 -7.20
N GLY A 103 13.50 17.13 -6.60
CA GLY A 103 12.29 16.84 -7.37
C GLY A 103 12.51 15.69 -8.35
N GLU A 104 13.11 14.59 -7.89
CA GLU A 104 13.44 13.46 -8.76
C GLU A 104 13.15 12.14 -8.06
N ILE A 105 12.56 11.23 -8.79
CA ILE A 105 12.33 9.84 -8.38
C ILE A 105 12.64 8.90 -9.53
N ASN A 106 13.40 7.83 -9.25
CA ASN A 106 13.80 6.83 -10.26
C ASN A 106 14.42 7.42 -11.55
N GLY A 107 15.18 8.52 -11.42
CA GLY A 107 15.82 9.20 -12.56
C GLY A 107 14.88 10.11 -13.36
N GLN A 108 13.64 10.30 -12.93
CA GLN A 108 12.68 11.17 -13.61
C GLN A 108 12.34 12.39 -12.74
N LYS A 109 12.22 13.54 -13.39
CA LYS A 109 11.81 14.79 -12.73
C LYS A 109 10.32 14.76 -12.40
N THR A 110 9.99 15.21 -11.19
CA THR A 110 8.64 15.32 -10.67
C THR A 110 8.45 16.69 -10.01
N SER A 111 7.21 17.14 -9.86
CA SER A 111 6.93 18.41 -9.18
C SER A 111 7.41 18.35 -7.73
N MET A 112 8.11 19.39 -7.29
CA MET A 112 8.45 19.60 -5.87
C MET A 112 7.29 20.21 -5.07
N ASN A 113 6.23 20.66 -5.76
CA ASN A 113 5.12 21.39 -5.18
C ASN A 113 3.79 20.71 -5.54
N PRO A 114 3.53 19.48 -5.04
CA PRO A 114 2.18 18.91 -5.16
C PRO A 114 1.18 19.78 -4.42
N ASP A 115 -0.09 19.62 -4.67
CA ASP A 115 -1.14 20.35 -3.97
C ASP A 115 -1.43 19.77 -2.59
N LEU A 116 -1.31 18.42 -2.47
CA LEU A 116 -1.49 17.69 -1.23
C LEU A 116 -0.35 16.69 -1.00
N PHE A 117 0.06 16.57 0.26
CA PHE A 117 0.95 15.51 0.71
C PHE A 117 0.37 14.77 1.91
N ALA A 118 0.43 13.44 1.87
CA ALA A 118 -0.03 12.57 2.96
C ALA A 118 1.04 11.59 3.42
N SER A 119 1.01 11.30 4.72
CA SER A 119 1.91 10.32 5.34
C SER A 119 1.26 9.60 6.52
N VAL A 120 1.69 8.35 6.75
CA VAL A 120 1.41 7.59 7.98
C VAL A 120 2.25 8.05 9.18
N ASN A 121 3.14 9.01 8.97
CA ASN A 121 4.01 9.57 10.01
C ASN A 121 3.87 11.09 10.05
N ILE A 122 3.21 11.58 11.08
CA ILE A 122 2.97 13.01 11.29
C ILE A 122 4.30 13.83 11.32
N ASN A 123 5.41 13.22 11.71
CA ASN A 123 6.70 13.92 11.72
C ASN A 123 7.19 14.31 10.32
N HIS A 124 6.71 13.64 9.26
CA HIS A 124 6.98 14.08 7.89
C HIS A 124 6.32 15.43 7.60
N LEU A 125 5.07 15.61 8.06
CA LEU A 125 4.34 16.88 7.88
C LEU A 125 4.98 17.97 8.74
N LYS A 126 5.34 17.66 10.00
CA LYS A 126 6.06 18.60 10.89
C LYS A 126 7.37 19.07 10.28
N LYS A 127 8.10 18.19 9.60
CA LYS A 127 9.31 18.58 8.89
C LYS A 127 9.01 19.56 7.75
N LEU A 128 7.94 19.32 6.96
CA LEU A 128 7.51 20.26 5.93
C LEU A 128 7.09 21.62 6.51
N LYS A 129 6.48 21.63 7.71
CA LYS A 129 6.21 22.88 8.42
C LYS A 129 7.49 23.63 8.75
N GLY A 130 8.48 22.96 9.31
CA GLY A 130 9.79 23.57 9.61
C GLY A 130 10.50 24.16 8.39
N GLU A 131 10.20 23.63 7.20
CA GLU A 131 10.71 24.14 5.91
C GLU A 131 9.80 25.20 5.28
N GLY A 132 8.71 25.60 5.96
CA GLY A 132 7.75 26.58 5.44
C GLY A 132 6.95 26.09 4.23
N LEU A 133 6.69 24.80 4.13
CA LEU A 133 6.01 24.16 3.00
C LEU A 133 4.58 23.70 3.33
N MET A 134 4.22 23.62 4.62
CA MET A 134 2.90 23.14 5.08
C MET A 134 2.56 23.75 6.45
N ASP A 135 1.31 24.20 6.65
CA ASP A 135 0.87 24.81 7.92
C ASP A 135 -0.29 24.06 8.59
N GLU A 136 -1.05 23.31 7.83
CA GLU A 136 -2.28 22.65 8.27
C GLU A 136 -2.29 21.17 7.92
N HIS A 137 -3.06 20.41 8.68
CA HIS A 137 -3.28 18.99 8.42
C HIS A 137 -4.60 18.52 9.02
N MET A 138 -5.05 17.35 8.58
CA MET A 138 -6.05 16.52 9.25
C MET A 138 -5.59 15.06 9.27
N ILE A 139 -6.12 14.26 10.20
CA ILE A 139 -6.05 12.79 10.11
C ILE A 139 -7.31 12.35 9.42
N TYR A 140 -7.19 11.62 8.31
CA TYR A 140 -8.35 11.30 7.48
C TYR A 140 -8.72 9.82 7.44
N ILE A 141 -7.80 8.92 7.76
CA ILE A 141 -8.03 7.48 7.91
C ILE A 141 -7.03 6.88 8.88
N HIS A 142 -7.34 5.68 9.38
CA HIS A 142 -6.44 4.84 10.14
C HIS A 142 -6.23 3.49 9.45
N ASN A 143 -5.26 2.72 9.94
CA ASN A 143 -5.04 1.33 9.56
C ASN A 143 -4.64 0.53 10.79
N LYS A 144 -4.52 -0.76 10.65
CA LYS A 144 -4.07 -1.65 11.72
C LYS A 144 -3.26 -2.81 11.17
N LEU A 145 -2.42 -3.39 12.01
CA LEU A 145 -1.67 -4.58 11.68
C LEU A 145 -2.59 -5.80 11.65
N GLU A 146 -2.30 -6.70 10.73
CA GLU A 146 -2.90 -8.02 10.59
C GLU A 146 -1.82 -9.04 10.21
N LEU A 147 -2.05 -10.32 10.47
CA LEU A 147 -1.20 -11.38 9.95
C LEU A 147 -1.82 -11.91 8.66
N MET A 148 -1.04 -11.98 7.62
CA MET A 148 -1.41 -12.60 6.35
C MET A 148 -0.95 -14.05 6.36
N VAL A 149 -1.81 -14.97 5.92
CA VAL A 149 -1.56 -16.41 5.82
C VAL A 149 -2.12 -16.92 4.50
N ALA A 150 -1.74 -18.14 4.09
CA ALA A 150 -2.36 -18.80 2.95
C ALA A 150 -3.84 -19.10 3.23
N GLU A 151 -4.65 -19.19 2.17
CA GLU A 151 -6.07 -19.53 2.24
C GLU A 151 -6.32 -20.79 3.08
N GLY A 152 -7.32 -20.74 3.94
CA GLY A 152 -7.64 -21.83 4.87
C GLY A 152 -6.69 -21.93 6.06
N ASN A 153 -5.69 -21.06 6.18
CA ASN A 153 -4.75 -21.01 7.31
C ASN A 153 -4.17 -22.38 7.70
N PRO A 154 -3.43 -23.05 6.80
CA PRO A 154 -2.99 -24.44 6.98
C PRO A 154 -2.11 -24.65 8.21
N LYS A 155 -1.37 -23.63 8.62
CA LYS A 155 -0.54 -23.65 9.83
C LYS A 155 -1.31 -23.32 11.12
N ARG A 156 -2.60 -23.04 11.03
CA ARG A 156 -3.48 -22.74 12.17
C ARG A 156 -2.92 -21.61 13.05
N VAL A 157 -2.44 -20.55 12.44
CA VAL A 157 -2.00 -19.33 13.12
C VAL A 157 -3.22 -18.69 13.78
N LYS A 158 -3.16 -18.40 15.08
CA LYS A 158 -4.30 -17.87 15.86
C LYS A 158 -4.14 -16.40 16.24
N GLY A 159 -2.93 -15.89 16.15
CA GLY A 159 -2.64 -14.50 16.52
C GLY A 159 -1.14 -14.22 16.62
N PRO A 160 -0.77 -13.02 17.07
CA PRO A 160 0.62 -12.55 16.98
C PRO A 160 1.60 -13.33 17.87
N ASN A 161 1.13 -14.00 18.94
CA ASN A 161 1.99 -14.89 19.74
C ASN A 161 2.54 -16.07 18.95
N ASP A 162 1.82 -16.52 17.92
CA ASP A 162 2.27 -17.63 17.07
C ASP A 162 3.51 -17.30 16.23
N LEU A 163 3.86 -16.01 16.08
CA LEU A 163 5.13 -15.59 15.48
C LEU A 163 6.34 -16.12 16.27
N GLY A 164 6.15 -16.55 17.51
CA GLY A 164 7.18 -17.22 18.31
C GLY A 164 7.33 -18.73 18.00
N ARG A 165 6.54 -19.34 17.13
CA ARG A 165 6.60 -20.78 16.81
C ARG A 165 7.80 -21.09 15.91
N ASP A 166 8.41 -22.25 16.15
CA ASP A 166 9.61 -22.68 15.41
C ASP A 166 9.28 -23.40 14.09
N ASP A 167 8.01 -23.80 13.90
CA ASP A 167 7.52 -24.48 12.70
C ASP A 167 6.97 -23.55 11.62
N LEU A 168 7.08 -22.22 11.83
CA LEU A 168 6.64 -21.21 10.87
C LEU A 168 7.81 -20.58 10.12
N VAL A 169 7.65 -20.42 8.81
CA VAL A 169 8.45 -19.53 7.98
C VAL A 169 7.72 -18.21 7.85
N GLN A 170 8.38 -17.13 8.20
CA GLN A 170 7.78 -15.80 8.28
C GLN A 170 8.34 -14.87 7.19
N SER A 171 7.49 -14.01 6.62
CA SER A 171 7.88 -12.96 5.69
C SER A 171 7.36 -11.61 6.20
N HIS A 172 8.28 -10.75 6.59
CA HIS A 172 7.94 -9.44 7.18
C HIS A 172 8.48 -8.28 6.37
N PRO A 173 7.81 -7.11 6.41
CA PRO A 173 8.34 -5.88 5.85
C PRO A 173 9.72 -5.56 6.45
N ASN A 174 10.62 -5.00 5.63
CA ASN A 174 11.96 -4.73 6.13
C ASN A 174 12.04 -3.53 7.08
N PRO A 175 12.92 -3.59 8.09
CA PRO A 175 13.03 -2.54 9.11
C PRO A 175 13.70 -1.25 8.61
N LEU A 176 14.36 -1.26 7.46
CA LEU A 176 15.12 -0.12 6.95
C LEU A 176 14.24 0.91 6.24
N THR A 177 13.34 0.43 5.37
CA THR A 177 12.55 1.31 4.50
C THR A 177 11.04 1.24 4.73
N GLU A 178 10.56 0.20 5.39
CA GLU A 178 9.13 -0.04 5.58
C GLU A 178 8.65 0.40 6.97
N GLY A 179 7.92 1.51 7.01
CA GLY A 179 7.39 2.10 8.26
C GLY A 179 6.49 1.16 9.04
N ILE A 180 5.75 0.28 8.37
CA ILE A 180 4.89 -0.72 9.00
C ILE A 180 5.68 -1.61 9.98
N PHE A 181 6.86 -2.11 9.60
CA PHE A 181 7.66 -2.92 10.50
C PHE A 181 8.49 -2.05 11.45
N LYS A 182 9.14 -1.01 10.91
CA LYS A 182 10.05 -0.16 11.67
C LYS A 182 9.38 0.47 12.91
N PHE A 183 8.14 0.94 12.78
CA PHE A 183 7.45 1.67 13.85
C PHE A 183 6.39 0.84 14.56
N TYR A 184 5.72 -0.09 13.89
CA TYR A 184 4.55 -0.78 14.41
C TYR A 184 4.78 -2.28 14.65
N GLY A 185 5.26 -3.02 13.66
CA GLY A 185 5.54 -4.45 13.78
C GLY A 185 6.64 -4.74 14.80
N SER A 186 7.73 -3.96 14.79
CA SER A 186 8.81 -4.09 15.76
C SER A 186 8.33 -3.78 17.19
N GLU A 187 7.50 -2.76 17.38
CA GLU A 187 6.90 -2.44 18.67
C GLU A 187 5.98 -3.57 19.15
N MET A 188 5.11 -4.08 18.26
CA MET A 188 4.26 -5.22 18.58
C MET A 188 5.07 -6.43 19.06
N LEU A 189 6.13 -6.78 18.33
CA LEU A 189 6.99 -7.90 18.70
C LEU A 189 7.72 -7.68 20.03
N LYS A 190 8.12 -6.44 20.35
CA LYS A 190 8.71 -6.08 21.65
C LYS A 190 7.69 -6.21 22.79
N ASP A 191 6.48 -5.72 22.61
CA ASP A 191 5.39 -5.83 23.58
C ASP A 191 5.03 -7.30 23.88
N LEU A 192 5.26 -8.20 22.92
CA LEU A 192 5.04 -9.64 23.06
C LEU A 192 6.29 -10.41 23.55
N GLY A 193 7.44 -9.74 23.69
CA GLY A 193 8.70 -10.39 24.05
C GLY A 193 9.26 -11.29 22.92
N LEU A 194 8.85 -11.07 21.68
CA LEU A 194 9.22 -11.89 20.53
C LEU A 194 10.25 -11.24 19.59
N TYR A 195 10.60 -9.98 19.83
CA TYR A 195 11.40 -9.21 18.88
C TYR A 195 12.73 -9.91 18.53
N ASP A 196 13.52 -10.29 19.52
CA ASP A 196 14.83 -10.91 19.31
C ASP A 196 14.71 -12.29 18.66
N LYS A 197 13.71 -13.09 19.07
CA LYS A 197 13.46 -14.41 18.48
C LYS A 197 13.12 -14.31 16.99
N VAL A 198 12.28 -13.34 16.61
CA VAL A 198 11.80 -13.19 15.23
C VAL A 198 12.82 -12.48 14.34
N THR A 199 13.60 -11.54 14.89
CA THR A 199 14.43 -10.65 14.07
C THR A 199 15.93 -10.86 14.21
N ALA A 200 16.38 -11.53 15.29
CA ALA A 200 17.79 -11.56 15.70
C ALA A 200 18.43 -10.14 15.70
N ASP A 201 17.64 -9.12 15.98
CA ASP A 201 18.00 -7.67 15.93
C ASP A 201 18.63 -7.23 14.59
N LYS A 202 18.38 -7.98 13.51
CA LYS A 202 18.91 -7.61 12.19
C LYS A 202 18.15 -6.44 11.56
N GLN A 203 18.92 -5.60 10.90
CA GLN A 203 18.45 -4.44 10.14
C GLN A 203 18.84 -4.61 8.66
N CYS A 204 18.02 -5.35 7.90
CA CYS A 204 18.32 -5.65 6.49
C CYS A 204 17.04 -5.71 5.65
N LYS A 205 17.20 -5.78 4.33
CA LYS A 205 16.11 -6.00 3.36
C LYS A 205 16.52 -7.05 2.35
N SER A 206 15.56 -7.81 1.81
CA SER A 206 15.82 -8.96 0.93
C SER A 206 16.82 -9.93 1.55
N CYS A 207 16.57 -10.32 2.78
CA CYS A 207 17.55 -11.10 3.57
C CYS A 207 16.85 -11.96 4.62
N TRP A 208 17.53 -13.03 5.02
CA TRP A 208 17.15 -13.81 6.21
C TRP A 208 17.55 -13.05 7.48
N ALA A 209 16.57 -12.63 8.26
CA ALA A 209 16.80 -12.15 9.63
C ALA A 209 17.21 -13.33 10.52
N VAL A 210 16.46 -14.40 10.47
CA VAL A 210 16.80 -15.71 11.06
C VAL A 210 16.74 -16.73 9.94
N GLU A 211 17.86 -17.41 9.69
CA GLU A 211 18.01 -18.33 8.57
C GLU A 211 16.91 -19.40 8.55
N GLY A 212 16.23 -19.54 7.40
CA GLY A 212 15.14 -20.49 7.20
C GLY A 212 13.86 -20.22 8.02
N LYS A 213 13.80 -19.11 8.78
CA LYS A 213 12.68 -18.79 9.68
C LYS A 213 12.05 -17.44 9.38
N THR A 214 12.84 -16.38 9.27
CA THR A 214 12.32 -15.02 9.09
C THR A 214 13.01 -14.32 7.95
N TRP A 215 12.25 -14.00 6.91
CA TRP A 215 12.68 -13.22 5.77
C TRP A 215 12.20 -11.78 5.91
N PHE A 216 13.09 -10.80 5.71
CA PHE A 216 12.75 -9.40 5.52
C PHE A 216 12.66 -9.05 4.04
N THR A 217 11.50 -8.54 3.62
CA THR A 217 11.20 -8.23 2.22
C THR A 217 11.90 -6.98 1.70
N SER A 218 11.88 -6.79 0.38
CA SER A 218 12.16 -5.48 -0.22
C SER A 218 10.92 -4.57 -0.19
N ARG A 219 9.71 -5.13 -0.39
CA ARG A 219 8.41 -4.41 -0.42
C ARG A 219 7.31 -5.27 0.19
N HIS A 220 6.74 -4.84 1.32
CA HIS A 220 5.79 -5.65 2.10
C HIS A 220 4.48 -5.98 1.35
N HIS A 221 3.82 -5.00 0.72
CA HIS A 221 2.52 -5.18 0.07
C HIS A 221 2.59 -5.88 -1.30
N ARG A 222 3.77 -6.26 -1.74
CA ARG A 222 3.99 -6.99 -3.01
C ARG A 222 4.69 -8.32 -2.78
N GLU A 223 5.73 -8.34 -1.98
CA GLU A 223 6.57 -9.52 -1.78
C GLU A 223 5.97 -10.48 -0.74
N THR A 224 5.50 -9.98 0.41
CA THR A 224 4.91 -10.86 1.44
C THR A 224 3.73 -11.69 0.92
N PRO A 225 2.73 -11.12 0.22
CA PRO A 225 1.67 -11.91 -0.39
C PRO A 225 2.18 -12.99 -1.35
N HIS A 226 3.11 -12.64 -2.26
CA HIS A 226 3.68 -13.60 -3.21
C HIS A 226 4.40 -14.76 -2.53
N ARG A 227 5.18 -14.47 -1.49
CA ARG A 227 5.90 -15.52 -0.76
C ARG A 227 4.94 -16.49 -0.07
N ILE A 228 3.82 -15.98 0.45
CA ILE A 228 2.78 -16.82 1.06
C ILE A 228 2.06 -17.66 0.01
N GLU A 229 1.66 -17.07 -1.11
CA GLU A 229 1.00 -17.77 -2.22
C GLU A 229 1.86 -18.87 -2.82
N ASN A 230 3.16 -18.64 -2.92
CA ASN A 230 4.12 -19.61 -3.44
C ASN A 230 4.56 -20.66 -2.41
N GLY A 231 4.06 -20.59 -1.17
CA GLY A 231 4.47 -21.50 -0.09
C GLY A 231 5.90 -21.26 0.43
N GLU A 232 6.48 -20.09 0.13
CA GLU A 232 7.80 -19.68 0.61
C GLU A 232 7.75 -19.09 2.03
N ALA A 233 6.57 -18.75 2.49
CA ALA A 233 6.29 -18.29 3.85
C ALA A 233 4.91 -18.74 4.30
N ASP A 234 4.75 -18.97 5.59
CA ASP A 234 3.51 -19.39 6.23
C ASP A 234 2.71 -18.18 6.76
N VAL A 235 3.39 -17.12 7.15
CA VAL A 235 2.78 -15.94 7.80
C VAL A 235 3.62 -14.68 7.58
N GLY A 236 2.94 -13.53 7.53
CA GLY A 236 3.59 -12.23 7.46
C GLY A 236 2.80 -11.12 8.16
N ILE A 237 3.51 -10.14 8.72
CA ILE A 237 2.89 -8.91 9.26
C ILE A 237 2.61 -7.98 8.09
N VAL A 238 1.35 -7.58 7.94
CA VAL A 238 0.87 -6.68 6.88
C VAL A 238 -0.11 -5.65 7.45
N TRP A 239 -0.56 -4.71 6.63
CA TRP A 239 -1.74 -3.91 6.94
C TRP A 239 -3.01 -4.71 6.63
N THR A 240 -4.08 -4.51 7.39
CA THR A 240 -5.40 -5.10 7.09
C THR A 240 -5.84 -4.82 5.65
N THR A 241 -5.54 -3.64 5.14
CA THR A 241 -5.84 -3.25 3.75
C THR A 241 -5.21 -4.19 2.70
N GLU A 242 -4.06 -4.77 2.98
CA GLU A 242 -3.39 -5.69 2.05
C GLU A 242 -4.06 -7.06 2.01
N VAL A 243 -4.59 -7.53 3.15
CA VAL A 243 -5.41 -8.75 3.20
C VAL A 243 -6.73 -8.53 2.44
N VAL A 244 -7.41 -7.39 2.69
CA VAL A 244 -8.66 -7.06 2.00
C VAL A 244 -8.43 -6.95 0.49
N HIS A 245 -7.36 -6.29 0.07
CA HIS A 245 -7.00 -6.14 -1.35
C HIS A 245 -6.74 -7.52 -2.00
N ALA A 246 -5.92 -8.36 -1.38
CA ALA A 246 -5.63 -9.70 -1.89
C ALA A 246 -6.91 -10.54 -2.06
N LYS A 247 -7.82 -10.47 -1.10
CA LYS A 247 -9.12 -11.16 -1.19
C LYS A 247 -10.01 -10.61 -2.31
N ARG A 248 -10.04 -9.30 -2.52
CA ARG A 248 -10.79 -8.68 -3.63
C ARG A 248 -10.25 -9.12 -5.00
N GLU A 249 -8.96 -9.35 -5.10
CA GLU A 249 -8.32 -9.88 -6.32
C GLU A 249 -8.44 -11.41 -6.47
N GLY A 250 -9.14 -12.08 -5.55
CA GLY A 250 -9.31 -13.53 -5.59
C GLY A 250 -8.01 -14.31 -5.34
N ARG A 251 -7.03 -13.70 -4.68
CA ARG A 251 -5.76 -14.36 -4.33
C ARG A 251 -5.99 -15.35 -3.18
N PRO A 252 -5.29 -16.51 -3.15
CA PRO A 252 -5.47 -17.54 -2.15
C PRO A 252 -4.83 -17.14 -0.80
N ILE A 253 -5.34 -16.08 -0.20
CA ILE A 253 -4.83 -15.44 1.00
C ILE A 253 -5.95 -15.28 2.03
N ASP A 254 -5.61 -15.50 3.30
CA ASP A 254 -6.44 -15.18 4.45
C ASP A 254 -5.74 -14.24 5.42
N GLY A 255 -6.54 -13.61 6.29
CA GLY A 255 -6.07 -12.78 7.38
C GLY A 255 -6.32 -13.41 8.75
N VAL A 256 -5.40 -13.19 9.67
CA VAL A 256 -5.58 -13.50 11.09
C VAL A 256 -5.50 -12.20 11.86
N ALA A 257 -6.61 -11.83 12.50
CA ALA A 257 -6.72 -10.55 13.21
C ALA A 257 -5.73 -10.47 14.38
N ILE A 258 -5.07 -9.34 14.49
CA ILE A 258 -4.25 -8.99 15.65
C ILE A 258 -5.13 -8.19 16.62
N PRO A 259 -5.33 -8.64 17.88
CA PRO A 259 -6.17 -7.92 18.85
C PRO A 259 -5.49 -6.61 19.31
N ALA A 260 -6.30 -5.64 19.71
CA ALA A 260 -5.79 -4.46 20.44
C ALA A 260 -5.14 -4.86 21.77
N PRO A 261 -4.09 -4.16 22.22
CA PRO A 261 -3.44 -3.00 21.60
C PRO A 261 -2.34 -3.37 20.60
N TYR A 262 -2.15 -4.67 20.32
CA TYR A 262 -1.06 -5.17 19.48
C TYR A 262 -1.22 -4.79 18.00
N ASN A 263 -2.44 -4.61 17.52
CA ASN A 263 -2.72 -4.18 16.13
C ASN A 263 -2.30 -2.74 15.82
N LYS A 264 -1.90 -1.97 16.82
CA LYS A 264 -1.39 -0.58 16.72
C LYS A 264 -2.35 0.42 16.07
N GLN A 265 -3.64 0.10 15.93
CA GLN A 265 -4.63 0.97 15.28
C GLN A 265 -4.63 2.40 15.84
N GLU A 266 -4.55 2.56 17.17
CA GLU A 266 -4.56 3.88 17.82
C GLU A 266 -3.35 4.76 17.47
N LYS A 267 -2.26 4.16 16.98
CA LYS A 267 -1.02 4.85 16.60
C LYS A 267 -0.91 5.10 15.09
N VAL A 268 -1.68 4.36 14.28
CA VAL A 268 -1.60 4.42 12.82
C VAL A 268 -2.63 5.40 12.29
N GLY A 269 -2.26 6.65 12.15
CA GLY A 269 -3.09 7.67 11.52
C GLY A 269 -2.42 8.22 10.26
N TYR A 270 -3.21 8.35 9.19
CA TYR A 270 -2.76 8.98 7.95
C TYR A 270 -3.08 10.46 8.03
N ALA A 271 -2.04 11.27 8.10
CA ALA A 271 -2.14 12.72 8.06
C ALA A 271 -2.00 13.25 6.64
N ILE A 272 -2.85 14.19 6.25
CA ILE A 272 -2.78 14.90 4.97
C ILE A 272 -2.86 16.40 5.20
N GLY A 273 -2.15 17.16 4.39
CA GLY A 273 -2.23 18.63 4.42
C GLY A 273 -1.97 19.26 3.06
N PRO A 274 -2.48 20.50 2.85
CA PRO A 274 -2.20 21.25 1.65
C PRO A 274 -0.77 21.80 1.68
N MET A 275 -0.10 21.70 0.54
CA MET A 275 1.23 22.27 0.36
C MET A 275 1.11 23.74 0.03
N LEU A 276 1.81 24.62 0.74
CA LEU A 276 1.73 26.08 0.58
C LEU A 276 2.11 26.57 -0.82
N LYS A 277 2.96 25.81 -1.53
CA LYS A 277 3.41 26.12 -2.89
C LYS A 277 2.68 25.30 -3.97
N GLY A 278 1.66 24.52 -3.60
CA GLY A 278 0.81 23.82 -4.56
C GLY A 278 0.08 24.80 -5.46
N ARG A 279 -0.03 24.49 -6.75
CA ARG A 279 -0.64 25.40 -7.74
C ARG A 279 -2.16 25.48 -7.63
N ASN A 280 -2.78 24.38 -7.26
CA ASN A 280 -4.22 24.19 -7.33
C ASN A 280 -4.86 24.16 -5.94
N GLN A 281 -4.65 25.25 -5.18
CA GLN A 281 -5.12 25.36 -3.78
C GLN A 281 -6.63 25.14 -3.63
N ALA A 282 -7.43 25.61 -4.59
CA ALA A 282 -8.88 25.40 -4.58
C ALA A 282 -9.23 23.91 -4.71
N SER A 283 -8.64 23.21 -5.69
CA SER A 283 -8.84 21.75 -5.87
C SER A 283 -8.37 20.94 -4.65
N ALA A 284 -7.24 21.36 -4.05
CA ALA A 284 -6.75 20.75 -2.81
C ALA A 284 -7.77 20.87 -1.67
N ARG A 285 -8.35 22.06 -1.47
CA ARG A 285 -9.38 22.30 -0.45
C ARG A 285 -10.66 21.50 -0.73
N GLN A 286 -11.09 21.41 -1.99
CA GLN A 286 -12.24 20.59 -2.39
C GLN A 286 -11.99 19.09 -2.07
N PHE A 287 -10.80 18.58 -2.37
CA PHE A 287 -10.47 17.20 -2.07
C PHE A 287 -10.39 16.93 -0.56
N LEU A 288 -9.81 17.82 0.24
CA LEU A 288 -9.80 17.71 1.70
C LEU A 288 -11.22 17.71 2.29
N ALA A 289 -12.11 18.56 1.79
CA ALA A 289 -13.51 18.58 2.19
C ALA A 289 -14.24 17.27 1.78
N TYR A 290 -13.95 16.75 0.59
CA TYR A 290 -14.48 15.48 0.12
C TYR A 290 -14.03 14.32 1.01
N LEU A 291 -12.76 14.25 1.41
CA LEU A 291 -12.26 13.21 2.31
C LEU A 291 -13.02 13.16 3.65
N ALA A 292 -13.57 14.29 4.11
CA ALA A 292 -14.38 14.36 5.32
C ALA A 292 -15.83 13.89 5.13
N THR A 293 -16.25 13.59 3.91
CA THR A 293 -17.61 13.10 3.64
C THR A 293 -17.77 11.63 4.03
N LYS A 294 -19.03 11.25 4.34
CA LYS A 294 -19.35 9.86 4.61
C LYS A 294 -19.01 8.95 3.44
N ASP A 295 -19.25 9.37 2.21
CA ASP A 295 -18.99 8.57 1.01
C ASP A 295 -17.51 8.22 0.86
N ALA A 296 -16.62 9.20 1.02
CA ALA A 296 -15.19 8.96 0.99
C ALA A 296 -14.72 8.02 2.12
N GLN A 297 -15.26 8.22 3.33
CA GLN A 297 -14.94 7.36 4.49
C GLN A 297 -15.46 5.93 4.30
N ASP A 298 -16.64 5.74 3.72
CA ASP A 298 -17.21 4.43 3.40
C ASP A 298 -16.38 3.71 2.31
N ILE A 299 -15.93 4.44 1.29
CA ILE A 299 -15.03 3.89 0.26
C ILE A 299 -13.74 3.38 0.92
N TYR A 300 -13.07 4.19 1.76
CA TYR A 300 -11.88 3.75 2.49
C TYR A 300 -12.16 2.52 3.37
N ALA A 301 -13.28 2.52 4.10
CA ALA A 301 -13.68 1.38 4.95
C ALA A 301 -13.86 0.10 4.13
N GLY A 302 -14.42 0.20 2.93
CA GLY A 302 -14.56 -0.92 1.99
C GLY A 302 -13.22 -1.54 1.57
N TYR A 303 -12.12 -0.82 1.70
CA TYR A 303 -10.75 -1.30 1.44
C TYR A 303 -10.00 -1.70 2.72
N GLY A 304 -10.67 -1.74 3.87
CA GLY A 304 -10.09 -2.19 5.14
C GLY A 304 -9.38 -1.10 5.94
N PHE A 305 -9.42 0.16 5.50
CA PHE A 305 -9.03 1.29 6.33
C PHE A 305 -10.07 1.52 7.43
N VAL A 306 -9.65 2.15 8.50
CA VAL A 306 -10.54 2.54 9.59
C VAL A 306 -10.87 4.03 9.42
N PRO A 307 -12.17 4.41 9.35
CA PRO A 307 -12.58 5.79 9.24
C PRO A 307 -12.05 6.65 10.39
N ALA A 308 -11.72 7.88 10.10
CA ALA A 308 -11.35 8.86 11.12
C ALA A 308 -12.60 9.43 11.82
N SER A 309 -12.42 9.89 13.04
CA SER A 309 -13.49 10.59 13.78
C SER A 309 -13.75 11.98 13.20
N ALA A 310 -14.95 12.53 13.41
CA ALA A 310 -15.29 13.87 12.93
C ALA A 310 -14.28 14.95 13.38
N LYS A 311 -13.74 14.84 14.61
CA LYS A 311 -12.73 15.76 15.14
C LYS A 311 -11.38 15.64 14.44
N GLU A 312 -11.02 14.45 13.97
CA GLU A 312 -9.78 14.21 13.22
C GLU A 312 -9.86 14.72 11.80
N LEU A 313 -11.07 14.70 11.21
CA LEU A 313 -11.36 15.22 9.86
C LEU A 313 -11.38 16.75 9.79
N GLU A 314 -11.29 17.43 10.93
CA GLU A 314 -11.15 18.88 10.93
C GLU A 314 -9.72 19.27 10.55
N LEU A 315 -9.61 20.19 9.57
CA LEU A 315 -8.33 20.79 9.20
C LEU A 315 -7.87 21.72 10.34
N LYS A 316 -6.69 21.49 10.85
CA LYS A 316 -6.14 22.21 12.02
C LYS A 316 -4.70 22.60 11.80
N PRO A 317 -4.22 23.65 12.48
CA PRO A 317 -2.83 24.03 12.45
C PRO A 317 -1.90 22.87 12.80
N LEU A 318 -0.85 22.70 12.05
CA LEU A 318 0.18 21.71 12.32
C LEU A 318 1.11 22.24 13.42
N SER A 319 1.11 21.59 14.59
CA SER A 319 2.00 21.98 15.68
C SER A 319 3.44 21.53 15.42
N GLU A 320 4.41 22.31 15.88
CA GLU A 320 5.84 21.94 15.79
C GLU A 320 6.25 20.88 16.83
N LYS A 321 5.47 20.74 17.90
CA LYS A 321 5.73 19.81 19.03
C LYS A 321 5.05 18.46 18.85
#